data_5091d96a8ba35d3d1948260a6541f71f
#
_entry.id   5091d96a8ba35d3d1948260a6541f71f
#
_cell.length_a   1.000
_cell.length_b   1.000
_cell.length_c   1.000
_cell.angle_alpha   90.00
_cell.angle_beta   90.00
_cell.angle_gamma   90.00
#
_symmetry.space_group_name_H-M   'P 1'
#
loop_
_entity.id
_entity.type
_entity.pdbx_description
1 polymer ?
#
loop_
_entity_poly.entity_id
_entity_poly.type
_entity_poly.pdbx_seq_one_letter_code
_entity_poly.pdbx_strand_id
1 'polypeptide(L)'
;DNEYICLGGSALLTSTPTGGSGNFTYRWQYSLTGGNPWIDVPGGTTQNYSVPGDDIGTISYRVLLADNSNNCTDPISNTITVTVIGQPTVSVSTATPVICINGLFLISSTVNNGSGLYMYQWQTSDNETGPWTNITSNGENPEYTDILSVTGVKYYRVIVTDLANGCGVMTSSVVSITVNPNPLVSVTPLDQIVCVGGIA
;
A
#
# COMPACT_ATOMS: atom_id res chain seq x y z
N ASP A 1 -21.33 -4.35 6.00
CA ASP A 1 -20.13 -4.53 5.19
C ASP A 1 -19.57 -3.14 4.84
N ASN A 2 -18.25 -3.01 4.84
CA ASN A 2 -17.57 -1.77 4.49
C ASN A 2 -16.81 -1.98 3.19
N GLU A 3 -16.96 -1.04 2.26
CA GLU A 3 -16.18 -0.97 1.03
C GLU A 3 -15.19 0.20 1.12
N TYR A 4 -13.94 -0.05 0.79
CA TYR A 4 -12.88 0.98 0.75
C TYR A 4 -12.49 1.26 -0.69
N ILE A 5 -12.45 2.54 -1.06
CA ILE A 5 -11.96 3.01 -2.35
C ILE A 5 -11.01 4.19 -2.14
N CYS A 6 -10.06 4.37 -3.04
CA CYS A 6 -9.24 5.57 -3.03
C CYS A 6 -9.91 6.74 -3.77
N LEU A 7 -9.52 7.95 -3.42
CA LEU A 7 -9.94 9.17 -4.09
C LEU A 7 -9.73 9.04 -5.63
N GLY A 8 -10.78 9.29 -6.39
CA GLY A 8 -10.83 9.09 -7.84
C GLY A 8 -11.26 7.69 -8.28
N GLY A 9 -11.44 6.75 -7.34
CA GLY A 9 -12.00 5.41 -7.61
C GLY A 9 -13.52 5.40 -7.63
N SER A 10 -14.09 4.19 -7.69
CA SER A 10 -15.55 4.00 -7.58
C SER A 10 -15.89 2.66 -6.95
N ALA A 11 -17.02 2.58 -6.25
CA ALA A 11 -17.58 1.33 -5.73
C ALA A 11 -18.89 1.01 -6.42
N LEU A 12 -19.06 -0.22 -6.90
CA LEU A 12 -20.33 -0.67 -7.47
C LEU A 12 -21.17 -1.38 -6.39
N LEU A 13 -22.23 -0.72 -5.96
CA LEU A 13 -23.24 -1.31 -5.08
C LEU A 13 -24.28 -2.06 -5.92
N THR A 14 -24.54 -3.30 -5.56
CA THR A 14 -25.50 -4.17 -6.26
C THR A 14 -26.58 -4.64 -5.31
N SER A 15 -27.84 -4.43 -5.66
CA SER A 15 -28.96 -5.01 -4.95
C SER A 15 -29.36 -6.35 -5.56
N THR A 16 -29.71 -7.33 -4.71
CA THR A 16 -30.12 -8.68 -5.11
C THR A 16 -31.49 -8.99 -4.54
N PRO A 17 -32.59 -8.48 -5.14
CA PRO A 17 -33.93 -8.78 -4.65
C PRO A 17 -34.26 -10.26 -4.85
N THR A 18 -34.98 -10.84 -3.89
CA THR A 18 -35.47 -12.21 -3.94
C THR A 18 -36.98 -12.24 -3.70
N GLY A 19 -37.70 -13.08 -4.41
CA GLY A 19 -39.16 -13.13 -4.34
C GLY A 19 -39.84 -11.97 -5.08
N GLY A 20 -41.10 -11.71 -4.77
CA GLY A 20 -41.91 -10.66 -5.42
C GLY A 20 -42.29 -10.99 -6.87
N SER A 21 -42.76 -9.97 -7.59
CA SER A 21 -43.20 -10.11 -8.97
C SER A 21 -42.10 -10.10 -10.03
N GLY A 22 -40.92 -9.65 -9.66
CA GLY A 22 -39.81 -9.39 -10.60
C GLY A 22 -39.90 -8.03 -11.31
N ASN A 23 -40.97 -7.26 -11.09
CA ASN A 23 -41.13 -5.92 -11.65
C ASN A 23 -40.87 -4.86 -10.59
N PHE A 24 -39.60 -4.51 -10.43
CA PHE A 24 -39.13 -3.66 -9.35
C PHE A 24 -38.72 -2.27 -9.84
N THR A 25 -38.95 -1.26 -8.98
CA THR A 25 -38.34 0.05 -9.07
C THR A 25 -37.39 0.24 -7.87
N TYR A 26 -36.30 0.93 -8.13
CA TYR A 26 -35.22 1.12 -7.16
C TYR A 26 -35.10 2.59 -6.81
N ARG A 27 -34.74 2.87 -5.52
CA ARG A 27 -34.46 4.20 -5.04
C ARG A 27 -33.31 4.12 -4.03
N TRP A 28 -32.12 4.47 -4.48
CA TRP A 28 -30.94 4.54 -3.63
C TRP A 28 -30.98 5.77 -2.74
N GLN A 29 -30.56 5.60 -1.50
CA GLN A 29 -30.43 6.66 -0.51
C GLN A 29 -29.05 6.62 0.13
N TYR A 30 -28.55 7.79 0.53
CA TYR A 30 -27.34 7.91 1.29
C TYR A 30 -27.58 8.63 2.62
N SER A 31 -26.64 8.41 3.59
CA SER A 31 -26.60 9.09 4.87
C SER A 31 -25.15 9.37 5.25
N LEU A 32 -24.89 10.59 5.73
CA LEU A 32 -23.58 11.01 6.25
C LEU A 32 -23.36 10.59 7.70
N THR A 33 -24.41 10.13 8.39
CA THR A 33 -24.37 9.75 9.81
C THR A 33 -24.50 8.24 10.03
N GLY A 34 -24.73 7.47 8.95
CA GLY A 34 -25.08 6.04 9.03
C GLY A 34 -26.52 5.76 9.43
N GLY A 35 -27.33 6.80 9.71
CA GLY A 35 -28.72 6.75 10.10
C GLY A 35 -29.52 7.90 9.51
N ASN A 36 -30.62 8.27 10.14
CA ASN A 36 -31.41 9.43 9.70
C ASN A 36 -30.63 10.76 9.82
N PRO A 37 -30.80 11.72 8.90
CA PRO A 37 -31.68 11.62 7.72
C PRO A 37 -31.06 10.79 6.58
N TRP A 38 -31.93 10.10 5.84
CA TRP A 38 -31.61 9.47 4.57
C TRP A 38 -32.03 10.38 3.42
N ILE A 39 -31.14 10.58 2.46
CA ILE A 39 -31.31 11.47 1.31
C ILE A 39 -31.31 10.65 0.03
N ASP A 40 -32.25 10.90 -0.86
CA ASP A 40 -32.30 10.21 -2.14
C ASP A 40 -31.09 10.56 -3.01
N VAL A 41 -30.46 9.53 -3.58
CA VAL A 41 -29.36 9.70 -4.53
C VAL A 41 -29.92 10.16 -5.87
N PRO A 42 -29.51 11.32 -6.39
CA PRO A 42 -29.92 11.76 -7.72
C PRO A 42 -29.58 10.72 -8.80
N GLY A 43 -30.58 10.26 -9.55
CA GLY A 43 -30.41 9.24 -10.58
C GLY A 43 -30.20 7.81 -10.06
N GLY A 44 -30.25 7.58 -8.76
CA GLY A 44 -30.12 6.25 -8.14
C GLY A 44 -31.38 5.40 -8.28
N THR A 45 -31.78 5.07 -9.51
CA THR A 45 -33.07 4.40 -9.84
C THR A 45 -32.89 3.05 -10.50
N THR A 46 -31.66 2.52 -10.56
CA THR A 46 -31.34 1.21 -11.14
C THR A 46 -30.98 0.19 -10.06
N GLN A 47 -30.97 -1.08 -10.41
CA GLN A 47 -30.60 -2.17 -9.52
C GLN A 47 -29.20 -1.97 -8.92
N ASN A 48 -28.29 -1.43 -9.70
CA ASN A 48 -26.93 -1.12 -9.29
C ASN A 48 -26.73 0.39 -9.17
N TYR A 49 -25.86 0.79 -8.24
CA TYR A 49 -25.44 2.18 -8.11
C TYR A 49 -23.92 2.25 -7.99
N SER A 50 -23.28 3.07 -8.83
CA SER A 50 -21.85 3.33 -8.75
C SER A 50 -21.61 4.56 -7.89
N VAL A 51 -20.98 4.35 -6.74
CA VAL A 51 -20.57 5.43 -5.82
C VAL A 51 -19.26 6.01 -6.33
N PRO A 52 -19.19 7.31 -6.65
CA PRO A 52 -17.95 7.95 -7.04
C PRO A 52 -17.08 8.22 -5.79
N GLY A 53 -15.78 8.16 -5.96
CA GLY A 53 -14.79 8.51 -4.94
C GLY A 53 -14.30 9.96 -5.05
N ASP A 54 -15.22 10.93 -5.10
CA ASP A 54 -14.89 12.33 -5.35
C ASP A 54 -14.31 13.05 -4.13
N ASP A 55 -14.79 12.68 -2.93
CA ASP A 55 -14.40 13.31 -1.67
C ASP A 55 -14.00 12.27 -0.62
N ILE A 56 -12.93 12.55 0.14
CA ILE A 56 -12.51 11.71 1.27
C ILE A 56 -13.58 11.76 2.37
N GLY A 57 -13.99 10.59 2.82
CA GLY A 57 -14.99 10.47 3.87
C GLY A 57 -15.71 9.14 3.86
N THR A 58 -16.67 9.01 4.74
CA THR A 58 -17.47 7.79 4.91
C THR A 58 -18.93 8.11 4.70
N ILE A 59 -19.59 7.38 3.79
CA ILE A 59 -20.99 7.55 3.46
C ILE A 59 -21.67 6.18 3.52
N SER A 60 -22.83 6.14 4.12
CA SER A 60 -23.67 4.93 4.17
C SER A 60 -24.75 4.98 3.11
N TYR A 61 -25.02 3.85 2.49
CA TYR A 61 -26.01 3.68 1.42
C TYR A 61 -26.99 2.57 1.75
N ARG A 62 -28.21 2.73 1.23
CA ARG A 62 -29.25 1.71 1.21
C ARG A 62 -30.10 1.87 -0.04
N VAL A 63 -30.84 0.83 -0.41
CA VAL A 63 -31.81 0.90 -1.50
C VAL A 63 -33.20 0.57 -0.98
N LEU A 64 -34.16 1.35 -1.42
CA LEU A 64 -35.58 1.06 -1.27
C LEU A 64 -36.04 0.40 -2.56
N LEU A 65 -36.76 -0.70 -2.43
CA LEU A 65 -37.35 -1.43 -3.54
C LEU A 65 -38.86 -1.28 -3.48
N ALA A 66 -39.48 -0.91 -4.57
CA ALA A 66 -40.92 -1.01 -4.70
C ALA A 66 -41.29 -2.12 -5.71
N ASP A 67 -42.13 -3.06 -5.29
CA ASP A 67 -42.70 -4.04 -6.19
C ASP A 67 -43.98 -3.46 -6.81
N ASN A 68 -43.97 -3.31 -8.13
CA ASN A 68 -45.09 -2.68 -8.87
C ASN A 68 -46.33 -3.58 -8.99
N SER A 69 -46.37 -4.71 -8.28
CA SER A 69 -47.53 -5.59 -8.19
C SER A 69 -48.39 -5.30 -6.97
N ASN A 70 -49.68 -5.55 -7.09
CA ASN A 70 -50.63 -5.33 -5.99
C ASN A 70 -50.31 -6.23 -4.79
N ASN A 71 -50.41 -5.64 -3.59
CA ASN A 71 -50.26 -6.30 -2.29
C ASN A 71 -48.85 -6.79 -1.93
N CYS A 72 -47.81 -6.35 -2.65
CA CYS A 72 -46.40 -6.55 -2.20
C CYS A 72 -46.00 -5.42 -1.28
N THR A 73 -45.09 -5.73 -0.33
CA THR A 73 -44.47 -4.73 0.53
C THR A 73 -43.23 -4.16 -0.12
N ASP A 74 -42.91 -2.92 0.21
CA ASP A 74 -41.71 -2.22 -0.29
C ASP A 74 -40.55 -2.40 0.73
N PRO A 75 -39.63 -3.34 0.50
CA PRO A 75 -38.52 -3.59 1.43
C PRO A 75 -37.43 -2.54 1.30
N ILE A 76 -36.71 -2.38 2.42
CA ILE A 76 -35.48 -1.57 2.48
C ILE A 76 -34.31 -2.54 2.72
N SER A 77 -33.23 -2.36 1.99
CA SER A 77 -32.01 -3.17 2.16
C SER A 77 -31.34 -2.96 3.53
N ASN A 78 -30.39 -3.82 3.83
CA ASN A 78 -29.34 -3.51 4.80
C ASN A 78 -28.55 -2.25 4.36
N THR A 79 -27.83 -1.66 5.31
CA THR A 79 -26.94 -0.53 5.05
C THR A 79 -25.55 -1.06 4.71
N ILE A 80 -24.95 -0.50 3.65
CA ILE A 80 -23.53 -0.67 3.30
C ILE A 80 -22.81 0.67 3.46
N THR A 81 -21.59 0.63 3.91
CA THR A 81 -20.77 1.83 4.11
C THR A 81 -19.64 1.86 3.08
N VAL A 82 -19.51 2.96 2.35
CA VAL A 82 -18.38 3.22 1.45
C VAL A 82 -17.49 4.28 2.08
N THR A 83 -16.21 3.96 2.21
CA THR A 83 -15.19 4.86 2.74
C THR A 83 -14.21 5.22 1.63
N VAL A 84 -14.19 6.51 1.27
CA VAL A 84 -13.21 7.06 0.34
C VAL A 84 -11.99 7.51 1.14
N ILE A 85 -10.84 6.96 0.82
CA ILE A 85 -9.56 7.23 1.49
C ILE A 85 -8.61 7.98 0.54
N GLY A 86 -7.64 8.70 1.11
CA GLY A 86 -6.60 9.36 0.33
C GLY A 86 -5.74 8.37 -0.44
N GLN A 87 -5.20 8.79 -1.59
CA GLN A 87 -4.22 8.00 -2.33
C GLN A 87 -3.03 7.66 -1.44
N PRO A 88 -2.56 6.40 -1.44
CA PRO A 88 -1.43 6.00 -0.63
C PRO A 88 -0.13 6.60 -1.15
N THR A 89 0.83 6.78 -0.24
CA THR A 89 2.20 7.17 -0.55
C THR A 89 3.17 6.23 0.16
N VAL A 90 4.32 5.95 -0.44
CA VAL A 90 5.34 5.07 0.13
C VAL A 90 6.68 5.79 0.27
N SER A 91 7.32 5.65 1.41
CA SER A 91 8.69 6.08 1.69
C SER A 91 9.54 4.90 2.14
N VAL A 92 10.86 5.01 1.97
CA VAL A 92 11.84 4.01 2.40
C VAL A 92 12.91 4.65 3.24
N SER A 93 13.45 3.87 4.19
CA SER A 93 14.53 4.31 5.06
C SER A 93 15.45 3.14 5.42
N THR A 94 16.68 3.46 5.83
CA THR A 94 17.62 2.51 6.39
C THR A 94 18.38 3.13 7.56
N ALA A 95 18.62 2.35 8.60
CA ALA A 95 19.52 2.72 9.69
C ALA A 95 20.99 2.36 9.41
N THR A 96 21.23 1.57 8.35
CA THR A 96 22.57 1.04 8.00
C THR A 96 22.92 1.38 6.54
N PRO A 97 23.05 2.67 6.17
CA PRO A 97 23.34 3.07 4.79
C PRO A 97 24.75 2.69 4.33
N VAL A 98 25.62 2.37 5.29
CA VAL A 98 27.02 1.96 5.06
C VAL A 98 27.32 0.68 5.85
N ILE A 99 27.80 -0.34 5.16
CA ILE A 99 28.22 -1.62 5.75
C ILE A 99 29.60 -2.00 5.23
N CYS A 100 30.25 -2.97 5.87
CA CYS A 100 31.40 -3.67 5.31
C CYS A 100 30.96 -4.91 4.52
N ILE A 101 31.86 -5.48 3.72
CA ILE A 101 31.63 -6.76 3.02
C ILE A 101 31.10 -7.81 4.01
N ASN A 102 30.05 -8.52 3.60
CA ASN A 102 29.29 -9.47 4.40
C ASN A 102 28.57 -8.88 5.62
N GLY A 103 28.40 -7.56 5.66
CA GLY A 103 27.56 -6.89 6.63
C GLY A 103 26.08 -7.06 6.28
N LEU A 104 25.27 -7.19 7.33
CA LEU A 104 23.81 -7.21 7.22
C LEU A 104 23.27 -5.77 7.14
N PHE A 105 22.31 -5.53 6.27
CA PHE A 105 21.54 -4.29 6.27
C PHE A 105 20.05 -4.57 6.36
N LEU A 106 19.30 -3.56 6.79
CA LEU A 106 17.84 -3.53 6.83
C LEU A 106 17.38 -2.25 6.15
N ILE A 107 16.43 -2.40 5.22
CA ILE A 107 15.63 -1.29 4.67
C ILE A 107 14.17 -1.52 5.00
N SER A 108 13.48 -0.46 5.38
CA SER A 108 12.06 -0.51 5.76
C SER A 108 11.25 0.45 4.89
N SER A 109 10.05 0.02 4.54
CA SER A 109 9.07 0.88 3.88
C SER A 109 8.02 1.36 4.87
N THR A 110 7.51 2.57 4.63
CA THR A 110 6.37 3.12 5.37
C THR A 110 5.34 3.59 4.34
N VAL A 111 4.14 3.05 4.43
CA VAL A 111 2.99 3.48 3.63
C VAL A 111 2.11 4.37 4.47
N ASN A 112 1.74 5.53 3.92
CA ASN A 112 0.78 6.46 4.54
C ASN A 112 -0.47 6.53 3.68
N ASN A 113 -1.63 6.63 4.30
CA ASN A 113 -2.94 6.52 3.67
C ASN A 113 -3.16 5.13 3.03
N GLY A 114 -4.20 5.02 2.20
CA GLY A 114 -4.57 3.76 1.58
C GLY A 114 -5.40 2.85 2.48
N SER A 115 -5.68 1.63 2.01
CA SER A 115 -6.60 0.69 2.66
C SER A 115 -6.00 -0.09 3.84
N GLY A 116 -4.69 -0.14 3.94
CA GLY A 116 -3.97 -1.01 4.87
C GLY A 116 -3.73 -2.44 4.33
N LEU A 117 -4.22 -2.75 3.14
CA LEU A 117 -4.02 -4.04 2.48
C LEU A 117 -3.06 -3.87 1.31
N TYR A 118 -1.80 -4.21 1.52
CA TYR A 118 -0.74 -3.94 0.55
C TYR A 118 -0.02 -5.20 0.11
N MET A 119 0.41 -5.21 -1.17
CA MET A 119 1.43 -6.11 -1.69
C MET A 119 2.71 -5.32 -1.93
N TYR A 120 3.84 -5.91 -1.58
CA TYR A 120 5.16 -5.30 -1.71
C TYR A 120 5.98 -6.04 -2.76
N GLN A 121 6.84 -5.31 -3.48
CA GLN A 121 7.87 -5.87 -4.34
C GLN A 121 9.12 -4.99 -4.28
N TRP A 122 10.12 -5.44 -3.54
CA TRP A 122 11.43 -4.80 -3.53
C TRP A 122 12.16 -5.04 -4.85
N GLN A 123 12.87 -4.03 -5.28
CA GLN A 123 13.72 -4.05 -6.46
C GLN A 123 15.11 -3.55 -6.12
N THR A 124 16.12 -4.08 -6.81
CA THR A 124 17.52 -3.67 -6.70
C THR A 124 18.09 -3.26 -8.04
N SER A 125 19.12 -2.40 -8.01
CA SER A 125 19.88 -1.96 -9.18
C SER A 125 21.32 -1.61 -8.80
N ASP A 126 22.22 -1.68 -9.77
CA ASP A 126 23.59 -1.17 -9.65
C ASP A 126 23.69 0.33 -9.99
N ASN A 127 22.61 0.92 -10.51
CA ASN A 127 22.51 2.34 -10.83
C ASN A 127 21.24 2.94 -10.20
N GLU A 128 21.33 4.19 -9.75
CA GLU A 128 20.22 4.91 -9.14
C GLU A 128 18.98 5.02 -10.02
N THR A 129 19.18 5.11 -11.33
CA THR A 129 18.11 5.22 -12.32
C THR A 129 17.65 3.89 -12.93
N GLY A 130 18.27 2.76 -12.53
CA GLY A 130 18.00 1.42 -13.06
C GLY A 130 19.02 0.97 -14.13
N PRO A 131 18.79 -0.13 -14.80
CA PRO A 131 17.57 -0.96 -14.77
C PRO A 131 17.30 -1.63 -13.42
N TRP A 132 16.01 -1.80 -13.08
CA TRP A 132 15.56 -2.38 -11.81
C TRP A 132 15.20 -3.85 -11.98
N THR A 133 15.65 -4.68 -11.05
CA THR A 133 15.36 -6.12 -10.99
C THR A 133 14.58 -6.47 -9.74
N ASN A 134 13.52 -7.25 -9.87
CA ASN A 134 12.74 -7.73 -8.74
C ASN A 134 13.56 -8.66 -7.85
N ILE A 135 13.48 -8.45 -6.55
CA ILE A 135 14.05 -9.33 -5.55
C ILE A 135 13.08 -10.47 -5.31
N THR A 136 13.49 -11.69 -5.60
CA THR A 136 12.63 -12.89 -5.56
C THR A 136 12.64 -13.60 -4.20
N SER A 137 13.60 -13.28 -3.34
CA SER A 137 13.68 -13.86 -2.00
C SER A 137 13.46 -12.76 -0.95
N ASN A 138 12.42 -12.90 -0.14
CA ASN A 138 12.00 -11.93 0.88
C ASN A 138 11.67 -10.51 0.36
N GLY A 139 11.55 -10.34 -0.96
CA GLY A 139 11.25 -9.06 -1.60
C GLY A 139 9.78 -8.64 -1.53
N GLU A 140 8.92 -9.43 -0.92
CA GLU A 140 7.46 -9.20 -0.84
C GLU A 140 6.98 -8.76 0.55
N ASN A 141 7.91 -8.38 1.43
CA ASN A 141 7.61 -7.92 2.78
C ASN A 141 7.76 -6.38 2.89
N PRO A 142 7.16 -5.73 3.89
CA PRO A 142 7.35 -4.29 4.13
C PRO A 142 8.80 -3.93 4.47
N GLU A 143 9.58 -4.89 4.94
CA GLU A 143 11.01 -4.76 5.24
C GLU A 143 11.82 -5.75 4.41
N TYR A 144 13.02 -5.34 4.03
CA TYR A 144 13.97 -6.19 3.32
C TYR A 144 15.34 -6.17 4.00
N THR A 145 15.87 -7.35 4.20
CA THR A 145 17.21 -7.58 4.77
C THR A 145 18.03 -8.45 3.84
N ASP A 146 19.33 -8.14 3.71
CA ASP A 146 20.27 -8.96 2.94
C ASP A 146 21.71 -8.72 3.39
N ILE A 147 22.64 -9.51 2.85
CA ILE A 147 24.08 -9.45 3.04
C ILE A 147 24.74 -9.20 1.70
N LEU A 148 25.59 -8.17 1.60
CA LEU A 148 26.30 -7.85 0.38
C LEU A 148 27.77 -8.28 0.45
N SER A 149 28.21 -9.07 -0.54
CA SER A 149 29.55 -9.64 -0.60
C SER A 149 30.52 -8.88 -1.52
N VAL A 150 30.04 -7.85 -2.22
CA VAL A 150 30.82 -7.07 -3.20
C VAL A 150 30.84 -5.61 -2.77
N THR A 151 32.00 -4.97 -2.80
CA THR A 151 32.14 -3.53 -2.53
C THR A 151 31.48 -2.69 -3.61
N GLY A 152 30.98 -1.52 -3.24
CA GLY A 152 30.33 -0.57 -4.14
C GLY A 152 29.03 -0.03 -3.56
N VAL A 153 28.20 0.54 -4.40
CA VAL A 153 26.89 1.06 -4.03
C VAL A 153 25.82 0.22 -4.70
N LYS A 154 24.83 -0.18 -3.92
CA LYS A 154 23.64 -0.89 -4.37
C LYS A 154 22.42 -0.03 -4.08
N TYR A 155 21.50 0.05 -5.01
CA TYR A 155 20.28 0.86 -4.91
C TYR A 155 19.06 -0.01 -4.76
N TYR A 156 18.11 0.44 -3.96
CA TYR A 156 16.86 -0.27 -3.65
C TYR A 156 15.68 0.68 -3.73
N ARG A 157 14.56 0.14 -4.16
CA ARG A 157 13.24 0.76 -4.07
C ARG A 157 12.19 -0.31 -3.84
N VAL A 158 11.02 0.09 -3.39
CA VAL A 158 9.87 -0.82 -3.27
C VAL A 158 8.72 -0.33 -4.14
N ILE A 159 8.07 -1.27 -4.82
CA ILE A 159 6.76 -1.09 -5.43
C ILE A 159 5.73 -1.62 -4.45
N VAL A 160 4.74 -0.80 -4.15
CA VAL A 160 3.62 -1.18 -3.27
C VAL A 160 2.33 -1.05 -4.06
N THR A 161 1.52 -2.11 -4.03
CA THR A 161 0.19 -2.13 -4.62
C THR A 161 -0.83 -2.14 -3.50
N ASP A 162 -1.71 -1.14 -3.47
CA ASP A 162 -2.87 -1.15 -2.59
C ASP A 162 -4.00 -1.95 -3.26
N LEU A 163 -4.61 -2.86 -2.52
CA LEU A 163 -5.61 -3.79 -3.04
C LEU A 163 -7.03 -3.19 -3.06
N ALA A 164 -7.25 -2.01 -2.48
CA ALA A 164 -8.54 -1.34 -2.54
C ALA A 164 -8.79 -0.72 -3.92
N ASN A 165 -10.06 -0.64 -4.28
CA ASN A 165 -10.49 -0.14 -5.58
C ASN A 165 -10.14 1.34 -5.77
N GLY A 166 -9.57 1.68 -6.92
CA GLY A 166 -9.12 3.03 -7.26
C GLY A 166 -7.80 3.44 -6.63
N CYS A 167 -7.24 2.64 -5.71
CA CYS A 167 -5.87 2.81 -5.23
C CYS A 167 -4.89 2.25 -6.27
N GLY A 168 -3.80 2.93 -6.42
CA GLY A 168 -2.85 2.60 -7.49
C GLY A 168 -1.65 1.79 -6.99
N VAL A 169 -0.70 1.67 -7.91
CA VAL A 169 0.63 1.15 -7.63
C VAL A 169 1.57 2.33 -7.34
N MET A 170 2.27 2.27 -6.23
CA MET A 170 3.22 3.29 -5.80
C MET A 170 4.64 2.78 -5.93
N THR A 171 5.56 3.67 -6.27
CA THR A 171 6.99 3.39 -6.23
C THR A 171 7.63 4.35 -5.24
N SER A 172 8.44 3.83 -4.32
CA SER A 172 9.17 4.64 -3.35
C SER A 172 10.27 5.48 -4.00
N SER A 173 10.80 6.43 -3.24
CA SER A 173 12.14 6.97 -3.50
C SER A 173 13.19 5.85 -3.47
N VAL A 174 14.37 6.14 -3.99
CA VAL A 174 15.51 5.22 -3.98
C VAL A 174 16.28 5.37 -2.66
N VAL A 175 16.72 4.26 -2.09
CA VAL A 175 17.68 4.22 -0.99
C VAL A 175 18.93 3.46 -1.45
N SER A 176 20.11 3.89 -1.00
CA SER A 176 21.38 3.26 -1.33
C SER A 176 22.06 2.62 -0.12
N ILE A 177 22.72 1.49 -0.36
CA ILE A 177 23.60 0.83 0.61
C ILE A 177 25.02 0.85 0.04
N THR A 178 25.92 1.48 0.77
CA THR A 178 27.35 1.51 0.43
C THR A 178 28.07 0.37 1.14
N VAL A 179 28.79 -0.45 0.37
CA VAL A 179 29.58 -1.57 0.89
C VAL A 179 31.06 -1.22 0.82
N ASN A 180 31.69 -1.06 1.97
CA ASN A 180 33.12 -0.82 2.08
C ASN A 180 33.90 -2.14 2.25
N PRO A 181 35.18 -2.18 1.84
CA PRO A 181 36.02 -3.30 2.18
C PRO A 181 36.23 -3.38 3.71
N ASN A 182 36.50 -4.57 4.21
CA ASN A 182 36.86 -4.74 5.61
C ASN A 182 38.18 -4.01 5.92
N PRO A 183 38.31 -3.39 7.09
CA PRO A 183 39.52 -2.72 7.47
C PRO A 183 40.68 -3.72 7.56
N LEU A 184 41.83 -3.30 7.08
CA LEU A 184 43.08 -4.03 7.22
C LEU A 184 44.02 -3.20 8.10
N VAL A 185 44.72 -3.87 8.99
CA VAL A 185 45.75 -3.27 9.78
C VAL A 185 47.06 -4.06 9.57
N SER A 186 48.12 -3.35 9.31
CA SER A 186 49.48 -3.93 9.26
C SER A 186 50.38 -3.21 10.22
N VAL A 187 51.25 -3.97 10.86
CA VAL A 187 52.33 -3.42 11.69
C VAL A 187 53.66 -3.71 10.97
N THR A 188 54.34 -2.68 10.61
CA THR A 188 55.73 -2.80 10.09
C THR A 188 56.68 -2.47 11.21
N PRO A 189 57.69 -3.33 11.46
CA PRO A 189 58.76 -2.94 12.38
C PRO A 189 59.49 -1.73 11.76
N LEU A 190 59.60 -0.65 12.52
CA LEU A 190 60.62 0.34 12.21
C LEU A 190 61.96 -0.39 12.44
N ASP A 191 62.83 -0.39 11.41
CA ASP A 191 64.21 -0.89 11.56
C ASP A 191 64.90 -0.09 12.66
N GLN A 192 64.81 -0.57 13.87
CA GLN A 192 65.51 -0.03 14.98
C GLN A 192 66.79 -0.87 15.19
N ILE A 193 67.93 -0.23 14.96
CA ILE A 193 69.20 -0.81 15.40
C ILE A 193 69.25 -0.69 16.91
N VAL A 194 69.08 -1.80 17.63
CA VAL A 194 69.15 -1.87 19.09
C VAL A 194 70.51 -2.40 19.48
N CYS A 195 71.17 -1.65 20.28
CA CYS A 195 72.43 -2.15 20.91
C CYS A 195 72.12 -3.27 21.92
N VAL A 196 73.08 -4.15 22.19
CA VAL A 196 72.93 -5.23 23.17
C VAL A 196 72.49 -4.64 24.50
N GLY A 197 71.36 -5.08 25.04
CA GLY A 197 70.75 -4.58 26.28
C GLY A 197 69.77 -3.41 26.11
N GLY A 198 69.50 -2.93 24.88
CA GLY A 198 68.48 -1.94 24.60
C GLY A 198 67.06 -2.58 24.40
N ILE A 199 66.03 -1.77 24.66
CA ILE A 199 64.64 -2.15 24.44
C ILE A 199 64.18 -1.51 23.07
N ALA A 200 63.63 -2.28 22.16
CA ALA A 200 63.07 -1.83 20.93
C ALA A 200 61.65 -1.28 21.12
#